data_ffff1d8039b1bc70f96c0cda39216f7b
#
_entry.id   ffff1d8039b1bc70f96c0cda39216f7b
#
_cell.length_a   1.000
_cell.length_b   1.000
_cell.length_c   1.000
_cell.angle_alpha   90.00
_cell.angle_beta   90.00
_cell.angle_gamma   90.00
#
_symmetry.space_group_name_H-M   'P 1'
#
loop_
_entity.id
_entity.type
_entity.pdbx_description
1 polymer ?
#
loop_
_entity_poly.entity_id
_entity_poly.type
_entity_poly.pdbx_seq_one_letter_code
_entity_poly.pdbx_strand_id
1 'polypeptide(L)'
;MTRTDEPFALVILGASGDLTRRKLVPALWSLYAGRTLPEPFAIIGSARSEASADEFRRRMRATVREFARVKPPSENVWDRFASALSYVPGDPADPALYAKLEAALREIEGARPGPANRLFYCATPPSLYETIIGNLGASGLARPQGGWTRIIVEKPFGRDHESARALNSQLGAVFREEQIYRIDHYLGKETVQNLLVLRFANTIFEPLWNRNHVAEVQITVAEALGVETRGAYYEEAGALRDMMQNHLLQLLCLLAMEPPVTFDAGPVHDEKNKVMHAIRPIDPRKIDEVALRGQYGPGFVEGKAVVGYRGEKGVAPDSRTDTYAALRLLVDNWRWAGVPFYLRTGKRMAKRVSEIAIRFHRTPHMIFHRDPSGVEPNELVIRIQPDEGMALTVAAKTPGPELKLGTVGLDFRYGEVFGAEPPEAYERLLLDAVHGDSTLYARADWVEHAWSLLGPVLDAWAQDSAAQPYLYEAGSWGPAEAYAFISRDGGAWRKP
;
A
#
# COMPACT_ATOMS: atom_id res chain seq x y z
N MET A 1 -7.88 18.51 -12.66
CA MET A 1 -6.82 19.09 -11.80
C MET A 1 -6.03 20.10 -12.60
N THR A 2 -6.00 21.36 -12.17
CA THR A 2 -5.12 22.39 -12.71
C THR A 2 -3.70 22.04 -12.29
N ARG A 3 -2.82 21.68 -13.22
CA ARG A 3 -1.38 21.57 -12.99
C ARG A 3 -0.90 22.89 -12.41
N THR A 4 -0.42 22.89 -11.17
CA THR A 4 0.31 24.03 -10.62
C THR A 4 1.75 23.88 -11.09
N ASP A 5 2.17 24.72 -12.03
CA ASP A 5 3.60 24.86 -12.41
C ASP A 5 4.33 25.75 -11.39
N GLU A 6 3.94 25.68 -10.12
CA GLU A 6 4.52 26.49 -9.05
C GLU A 6 5.84 25.90 -8.56
N PRO A 7 6.85 26.76 -8.29
CA PRO A 7 8.12 26.30 -7.74
C PRO A 7 7.92 25.64 -6.38
N PHE A 8 8.72 24.62 -6.07
CA PHE A 8 8.68 23.96 -4.77
C PHE A 8 10.07 23.46 -4.32
N ALA A 9 10.23 23.25 -3.03
CA ALA A 9 11.38 22.61 -2.42
C ALA A 9 10.95 21.35 -1.68
N LEU A 10 11.60 20.22 -1.96
CA LEU A 10 11.44 18.95 -1.27
C LEU A 10 12.60 18.72 -0.32
N VAL A 11 12.32 18.56 0.97
CA VAL A 11 13.31 18.17 1.99
C VAL A 11 13.13 16.71 2.34
N ILE A 12 14.12 15.86 2.06
CA ILE A 12 14.11 14.42 2.39
C ILE A 12 14.92 14.20 3.67
N LEU A 13 14.24 13.97 4.78
CA LEU A 13 14.85 13.59 6.06
C LEU A 13 15.09 12.07 6.04
N GLY A 14 16.35 11.65 6.14
CA GLY A 14 16.76 10.26 5.95
C GLY A 14 17.31 9.97 4.54
N ALA A 15 17.90 10.98 3.89
CA ALA A 15 18.36 10.91 2.50
C ALA A 15 19.46 9.88 2.21
N SER A 16 20.15 9.35 3.22
CA SER A 16 21.11 8.25 3.07
C SER A 16 20.47 6.85 3.10
N GLY A 17 19.17 6.78 3.41
CA GLY A 17 18.42 5.53 3.58
C GLY A 17 18.12 4.80 2.27
N ASP A 18 17.74 3.52 2.40
CA ASP A 18 17.43 2.62 1.28
C ASP A 18 16.19 3.09 0.48
N LEU A 19 15.18 3.63 1.17
CA LEU A 19 13.98 4.18 0.53
C LEU A 19 14.32 5.33 -0.42
N THR A 20 15.13 6.29 0.03
CA THR A 20 15.59 7.41 -0.80
C THR A 20 16.33 6.91 -2.02
N ARG A 21 17.23 5.92 -1.82
CA ARG A 21 18.03 5.35 -2.90
C ARG A 21 17.19 4.57 -3.91
N ARG A 22 16.33 3.66 -3.43
CA ARG A 22 15.64 2.71 -4.31
C ARG A 22 14.34 3.22 -4.88
N LYS A 23 13.73 4.23 -4.24
CA LYS A 23 12.38 4.69 -4.60
C LYS A 23 12.29 6.20 -4.84
N LEU A 24 12.64 7.04 -3.87
CA LEU A 24 12.31 8.46 -3.95
C LEU A 24 13.08 9.18 -5.07
N VAL A 25 14.41 9.09 -5.08
CA VAL A 25 15.20 9.78 -6.12
C VAL A 25 15.00 9.16 -7.51
N PRO A 26 14.91 7.83 -7.68
CA PRO A 26 14.49 7.24 -8.95
C PRO A 26 13.13 7.70 -9.46
N ALA A 27 12.13 7.84 -8.57
CA ALA A 27 10.80 8.34 -8.92
C ALA A 27 10.83 9.82 -9.33
N LEU A 28 11.51 10.67 -8.55
CA LEU A 28 11.68 12.10 -8.87
C LEU A 28 12.41 12.29 -10.20
N TRP A 29 13.42 11.47 -10.47
CA TRP A 29 14.09 11.47 -11.76
C TRP A 29 13.15 11.06 -12.89
N SER A 30 12.36 9.99 -12.73
CA SER A 30 11.41 9.54 -13.76
C SER A 30 10.37 10.60 -14.08
N LEU A 31 9.85 11.30 -13.04
CA LEU A 31 8.94 12.45 -13.20
C LEU A 31 9.59 13.61 -13.96
N TYR A 32 10.85 13.95 -13.62
CA TYR A 32 11.61 14.97 -14.32
C TYR A 32 11.86 14.61 -15.78
N ALA A 33 12.34 13.41 -16.05
CA ALA A 33 12.59 12.91 -17.41
C ALA A 33 11.30 12.86 -18.26
N GLY A 34 10.16 12.54 -17.62
CA GLY A 34 8.82 12.57 -18.22
C GLY A 34 8.21 13.97 -18.36
N ARG A 35 8.89 15.02 -17.90
CA ARG A 35 8.40 16.41 -17.87
C ARG A 35 7.06 16.58 -17.14
N THR A 36 6.85 15.80 -16.09
CA THR A 36 5.64 15.85 -15.26
C THR A 36 5.91 16.50 -13.91
N LEU A 37 7.17 16.58 -13.49
CA LEU A 37 7.55 17.30 -12.29
C LEU A 37 7.47 18.82 -12.53
N PRO A 38 6.75 19.60 -11.69
CA PRO A 38 6.72 21.05 -11.80
C PRO A 38 8.12 21.67 -11.70
N GLU A 39 8.39 22.65 -12.51
CA GLU A 39 9.67 23.40 -12.51
C GLU A 39 9.42 24.89 -12.25
N PRO A 40 10.34 25.60 -11.54
CA PRO A 40 11.58 25.08 -10.96
C PRO A 40 11.35 24.35 -9.64
N PHE A 41 12.16 23.31 -9.38
CA PHE A 41 12.16 22.58 -8.13
C PHE A 41 13.55 22.55 -7.46
N ALA A 42 13.59 22.22 -6.17
CA ALA A 42 14.81 21.89 -5.44
C ALA A 42 14.59 20.65 -4.57
N ILE A 43 15.63 19.86 -4.38
CA ILE A 43 15.63 18.69 -3.51
C ILE A 43 16.78 18.81 -2.53
N ILE A 44 16.47 18.88 -1.24
CA ILE A 44 17.44 18.93 -0.15
C ILE A 44 17.46 17.56 0.52
N GLY A 45 18.52 16.79 0.34
CA GLY A 45 18.76 15.59 1.12
C GLY A 45 19.32 15.93 2.49
N SER A 46 18.83 15.29 3.56
CA SER A 46 19.39 15.45 4.91
C SER A 46 19.53 14.10 5.61
N ALA A 47 20.69 13.86 6.21
CA ALA A 47 20.94 12.68 7.04
C ALA A 47 22.16 12.95 7.95
N ARG A 48 22.38 12.04 8.93
CA ARG A 48 23.49 12.14 9.90
C ARG A 48 24.88 12.04 9.27
N SER A 49 25.00 11.37 8.13
CA SER A 49 26.29 11.21 7.46
C SER A 49 26.77 12.54 6.88
N GLU A 50 28.01 12.92 7.20
CA GLU A 50 28.66 14.03 6.53
C GLU A 50 28.91 13.70 5.06
N ALA A 51 28.45 14.58 4.17
CA ALA A 51 28.69 14.51 2.74
C ALA A 51 28.58 15.89 2.12
N SER A 52 29.34 16.13 1.06
CA SER A 52 29.16 17.31 0.23
C SER A 52 27.98 17.15 -0.72
N ALA A 53 27.45 18.26 -1.25
CA ALA A 53 26.41 18.22 -2.27
C ALA A 53 26.87 17.40 -3.50
N ASP A 54 28.13 17.51 -3.90
CA ASP A 54 28.66 16.78 -5.05
C ASP A 54 28.78 15.28 -4.79
N GLU A 55 29.11 14.89 -3.56
CA GLU A 55 29.11 13.47 -3.18
C GLU A 55 27.69 12.91 -3.17
N PHE A 56 26.72 13.67 -2.64
CA PHE A 56 25.31 13.29 -2.67
C PHE A 56 24.82 13.13 -4.11
N ARG A 57 25.11 14.08 -5.00
CA ARG A 57 24.78 14.01 -6.44
C ARG A 57 25.37 12.76 -7.11
N ARG A 58 26.65 12.45 -6.86
CA ARG A 58 27.31 11.24 -7.40
C ARG A 58 26.62 9.95 -6.92
N ARG A 59 26.27 9.87 -5.63
CA ARG A 59 25.54 8.71 -5.08
C ARG A 59 24.16 8.56 -5.72
N MET A 60 23.42 9.66 -5.85
CA MET A 60 22.09 9.65 -6.46
C MET A 60 22.13 9.30 -7.93
N ARG A 61 23.17 9.69 -8.65
CA ARG A 61 23.38 9.28 -10.05
C ARG A 61 23.53 7.77 -10.20
N ALA A 62 24.36 7.14 -9.37
CA ALA A 62 24.51 5.68 -9.38
C ALA A 62 23.15 4.99 -9.11
N THR A 63 22.43 5.50 -8.16
CA THR A 63 21.09 5.05 -7.74
C THR A 63 20.06 5.13 -8.89
N VAL A 64 20.00 6.26 -9.59
CA VAL A 64 19.10 6.45 -10.74
C VAL A 64 19.45 5.50 -11.88
N ARG A 65 20.74 5.30 -12.15
CA ARG A 65 21.19 4.33 -13.18
C ARG A 65 20.79 2.89 -12.84
N GLU A 66 20.73 2.54 -11.56
CA GLU A 66 20.39 1.20 -11.11
C GLU A 66 18.89 0.98 -11.04
N PHE A 67 18.15 1.89 -10.39
CA PHE A 67 16.76 1.67 -9.95
C PHE A 67 15.70 2.44 -10.73
N ALA A 68 16.03 3.53 -11.44
CA ALA A 68 15.00 4.28 -12.14
C ALA A 68 14.45 3.50 -13.35
N ARG A 69 13.12 3.60 -13.54
CA ARG A 69 12.42 3.06 -14.72
C ARG A 69 12.94 3.71 -16.01
N VAL A 70 13.06 5.03 -16.00
CA VAL A 70 13.61 5.80 -17.11
C VAL A 70 15.08 6.05 -16.86
N LYS A 71 15.97 5.55 -17.73
CA LYS A 71 17.41 5.79 -17.58
C LYS A 71 17.80 7.17 -18.12
N PRO A 72 18.83 7.83 -17.56
CA PRO A 72 19.31 9.11 -18.09
C PRO A 72 19.77 8.98 -19.56
N PRO A 73 19.18 9.75 -20.49
CA PRO A 73 19.52 9.65 -21.92
C PRO A 73 20.90 10.24 -22.23
N SER A 74 21.37 11.20 -21.45
CA SER A 74 22.68 11.84 -21.60
C SER A 74 23.16 12.48 -20.27
N GLU A 75 24.45 12.79 -20.20
CA GLU A 75 25.05 13.48 -19.08
C GLU A 75 24.42 14.87 -18.85
N ASN A 76 24.19 15.64 -19.91
CA ASN A 76 23.63 16.99 -19.83
C ASN A 76 22.22 17.02 -19.22
N VAL A 77 21.40 16.00 -19.46
CA VAL A 77 20.05 15.90 -18.85
C VAL A 77 20.15 15.57 -17.38
N TRP A 78 21.07 14.66 -17.02
CA TRP A 78 21.35 14.37 -15.62
C TRP A 78 21.87 15.59 -14.87
N ASP A 79 22.83 16.33 -15.45
CA ASP A 79 23.47 17.49 -14.79
C ASP A 79 22.45 18.59 -14.46
N ARG A 80 21.47 18.82 -15.34
CA ARG A 80 20.34 19.74 -15.05
C ARG A 80 19.51 19.28 -13.87
N PHE A 81 19.14 18.01 -13.80
CA PHE A 81 18.44 17.48 -12.62
C PHE A 81 19.30 17.56 -11.37
N ALA A 82 20.58 17.16 -11.49
CA ALA A 82 21.52 17.16 -10.39
C ALA A 82 21.79 18.56 -9.81
N SER A 83 21.70 19.61 -10.64
CA SER A 83 21.85 21.00 -10.16
C SER A 83 20.78 21.42 -9.15
N ALA A 84 19.60 20.76 -9.18
CA ALA A 84 18.53 20.97 -8.20
C ALA A 84 18.73 20.17 -6.90
N LEU A 85 19.74 19.26 -6.84
CA LEU A 85 20.03 18.46 -5.66
C LEU A 85 21.05 19.18 -4.76
N SER A 86 20.72 19.32 -3.48
CA SER A 86 21.60 19.81 -2.42
C SER A 86 21.58 18.88 -1.21
N TYR A 87 22.50 19.10 -0.27
CA TYR A 87 22.61 18.24 0.91
C TYR A 87 22.92 19.06 2.15
N VAL A 88 22.17 18.83 3.22
CA VAL A 88 22.37 19.45 4.54
C VAL A 88 22.61 18.34 5.57
N PRO A 89 23.85 18.13 6.04
CA PRO A 89 24.13 17.12 7.04
C PRO A 89 23.61 17.52 8.41
N GLY A 90 23.09 16.53 9.15
CA GLY A 90 22.66 16.70 10.54
C GLY A 90 21.79 15.58 11.03
N ASP A 91 21.63 15.50 12.35
CA ASP A 91 20.73 14.54 12.99
C ASP A 91 19.30 15.12 12.98
N PRO A 92 18.30 14.41 12.44
CA PRO A 92 16.90 14.84 12.51
C PRO A 92 16.38 15.07 13.93
N ALA A 93 17.03 14.52 14.95
CA ALA A 93 16.70 14.76 16.35
C ALA A 93 17.29 16.08 16.89
N ASP A 94 18.29 16.66 16.19
CA ASP A 94 18.95 17.91 16.62
C ASP A 94 18.20 19.15 16.09
N PRO A 95 17.69 20.05 16.97
CA PRO A 95 17.06 21.30 16.56
C PRO A 95 17.96 22.18 15.67
N ALA A 96 19.30 22.10 15.82
CA ALA A 96 20.25 22.89 15.01
C ALA A 96 20.17 22.52 13.50
N LEU A 97 19.76 21.32 13.15
CA LEU A 97 19.53 20.93 11.76
C LEU A 97 18.47 21.83 11.10
N TYR A 98 17.38 22.12 11.81
CA TYR A 98 16.24 22.86 11.25
C TYR A 98 16.58 24.32 10.95
N ALA A 99 17.49 24.94 11.72
CA ALA A 99 18.03 26.25 11.39
C ALA A 99 18.87 26.22 10.10
N LYS A 100 19.68 25.17 9.88
CA LYS A 100 20.43 24.97 8.63
C LYS A 100 19.49 24.75 7.44
N LEU A 101 18.44 23.93 7.64
CA LEU A 101 17.41 23.68 6.60
C LEU A 101 16.66 24.97 6.25
N GLU A 102 16.31 25.78 7.25
CA GLU A 102 15.66 27.07 7.01
C GLU A 102 16.55 28.01 6.20
N ALA A 103 17.84 28.10 6.53
CA ALA A 103 18.80 28.93 5.78
C ALA A 103 18.91 28.46 4.32
N ALA A 104 19.04 27.14 4.08
CA ALA A 104 19.10 26.58 2.74
C ALA A 104 17.81 26.82 1.95
N LEU A 105 16.63 26.65 2.58
CA LEU A 105 15.34 26.93 1.96
C LEU A 105 15.20 28.41 1.58
N ARG A 106 15.55 29.33 2.47
CA ARG A 106 15.51 30.78 2.20
C ARG A 106 16.43 31.17 1.05
N GLU A 107 17.62 30.61 0.95
CA GLU A 107 18.54 30.84 -0.17
C GLU A 107 17.90 30.37 -1.51
N ILE A 108 17.32 29.17 -1.54
CA ILE A 108 16.64 28.65 -2.73
C ILE A 108 15.42 29.50 -3.12
N GLU A 109 14.60 29.86 -2.14
CA GLU A 109 13.38 30.65 -2.33
C GLU A 109 13.71 32.10 -2.75
N GLY A 110 14.76 32.71 -2.16
CA GLY A 110 15.22 34.05 -2.53
C GLY A 110 15.82 34.16 -3.95
N ALA A 111 16.30 33.05 -4.49
CA ALA A 111 16.83 33.00 -5.85
C ALA A 111 15.74 32.73 -6.93
N ARG A 112 14.47 32.55 -6.53
CA ARG A 112 13.36 32.17 -7.42
C ARG A 112 12.15 33.06 -7.23
N PRO A 113 11.48 33.49 -8.31
CA PRO A 113 10.20 34.17 -8.17
C PRO A 113 9.11 33.16 -7.81
N GLY A 114 8.16 33.55 -6.96
CA GLY A 114 6.98 32.77 -6.64
C GLY A 114 6.85 32.45 -5.14
N PRO A 115 5.81 31.67 -4.78
CA PRO A 115 5.55 31.29 -3.40
C PRO A 115 6.56 30.28 -2.85
N ALA A 116 6.77 30.30 -1.53
CA ALA A 116 7.63 29.35 -0.82
C ALA A 116 6.86 28.03 -0.56
N ASN A 117 6.81 27.15 -1.53
CA ASN A 117 6.15 25.85 -1.43
C ASN A 117 7.13 24.79 -0.91
N ARG A 118 6.80 24.15 0.22
CA ARG A 118 7.70 23.23 0.93
C ARG A 118 7.06 21.88 1.14
N LEU A 119 7.73 20.82 0.70
CA LEU A 119 7.35 19.43 0.95
C LEU A 119 8.41 18.76 1.82
N PHE A 120 8.04 18.31 3.00
CA PHE A 120 8.91 17.53 3.88
C PHE A 120 8.60 16.04 3.73
N TYR A 121 9.63 15.23 3.58
CA TYR A 121 9.49 13.77 3.47
C TYR A 121 10.21 13.10 4.63
N CYS A 122 9.48 12.39 5.49
CA CYS A 122 10.03 11.59 6.58
C CYS A 122 10.44 10.20 6.09
N ALA A 123 11.66 10.08 5.52
CA ALA A 123 12.26 8.80 5.10
C ALA A 123 13.13 8.17 6.21
N THR A 124 12.80 8.45 7.46
CA THR A 124 13.50 8.01 8.68
C THR A 124 12.73 6.85 9.35
N PRO A 125 13.36 6.12 10.28
CA PRO A 125 12.62 5.19 11.15
C PRO A 125 11.47 5.87 11.88
N PRO A 126 10.34 5.19 12.11
CA PRO A 126 9.15 5.74 12.79
C PRO A 126 9.42 6.30 14.18
N SER A 127 10.40 5.76 14.90
CA SER A 127 10.83 6.25 16.21
C SER A 127 11.32 7.71 16.23
N LEU A 128 11.63 8.29 15.06
CA LEU A 128 12.04 9.68 14.92
C LEU A 128 10.90 10.62 14.54
N TYR A 129 9.71 10.11 14.20
CA TYR A 129 8.61 10.95 13.68
C TYR A 129 8.19 12.03 14.69
N GLU A 130 7.97 11.66 15.95
CA GLU A 130 7.62 12.61 17.01
C GLU A 130 8.60 13.76 17.10
N THR A 131 9.90 13.46 17.17
CA THR A 131 10.96 14.46 17.28
C THR A 131 11.04 15.34 16.03
N ILE A 132 10.93 14.75 14.83
CA ILE A 132 10.94 15.50 13.56
C ILE A 132 9.76 16.46 13.49
N ILE A 133 8.56 15.98 13.77
CA ILE A 133 7.32 16.77 13.75
C ILE A 133 7.43 17.94 14.74
N GLY A 134 7.86 17.66 15.98
CA GLY A 134 8.06 18.67 17.00
C GLY A 134 9.07 19.75 16.58
N ASN A 135 10.21 19.34 16.02
CA ASN A 135 11.24 20.25 15.55
C ASN A 135 10.79 21.09 14.34
N LEU A 136 10.04 20.52 13.38
CA LEU A 136 9.43 21.27 12.28
C LEU A 136 8.44 22.32 12.79
N GLY A 137 7.65 21.99 13.82
CA GLY A 137 6.75 22.92 14.48
C GLY A 137 7.49 24.04 15.22
N ALA A 138 8.47 23.70 16.04
CA ALA A 138 9.24 24.63 16.85
C ALA A 138 10.08 25.61 16.02
N SER A 139 10.66 25.13 14.91
CA SER A 139 11.42 25.99 13.98
C SER A 139 10.56 26.89 13.09
N GLY A 140 9.22 26.70 13.08
CA GLY A 140 8.33 27.43 12.19
C GLY A 140 8.34 26.95 10.74
N LEU A 141 9.12 25.92 10.39
CA LEU A 141 9.20 25.37 9.02
C LEU A 141 7.88 24.71 8.57
N ALA A 142 7.05 24.26 9.50
CA ALA A 142 5.73 23.72 9.23
C ALA A 142 4.70 24.78 8.79
N ARG A 143 4.99 26.07 9.00
CA ARG A 143 4.08 27.17 8.67
C ARG A 143 4.33 27.66 7.24
N PRO A 144 3.28 27.79 6.42
CA PRO A 144 3.42 28.34 5.07
C PRO A 144 3.98 29.77 5.10
N GLN A 145 4.90 30.07 4.19
CA GLN A 145 5.54 31.38 4.01
C GLN A 145 5.10 31.98 2.66
N GLY A 146 3.79 32.27 2.53
CA GLY A 146 3.21 32.78 1.27
C GLY A 146 2.94 31.71 0.21
N GLY A 147 3.19 30.44 0.51
CA GLY A 147 2.91 29.26 -0.29
C GLY A 147 2.24 28.17 0.54
N TRP A 148 2.42 26.91 0.15
CA TRP A 148 1.96 25.76 0.92
C TRP A 148 3.13 25.04 1.59
N THR A 149 2.84 24.38 2.73
CA THR A 149 3.77 23.46 3.40
C THR A 149 3.05 22.13 3.65
N ARG A 150 3.69 21.01 3.26
CA ARG A 150 3.14 19.67 3.36
C ARG A 150 4.17 18.72 3.93
N ILE A 151 3.71 17.63 4.56
CA ILE A 151 4.54 16.58 5.10
C ILE A 151 4.10 15.21 4.60
N ILE A 152 5.04 14.40 4.12
CA ILE A 152 4.83 13.00 3.80
C ILE A 152 5.41 12.14 4.92
N VAL A 153 4.61 11.20 5.41
CA VAL A 153 4.97 10.25 6.47
C VAL A 153 4.81 8.83 5.93
N GLU A 154 5.83 8.00 6.16
CA GLU A 154 5.84 6.59 5.78
C GLU A 154 5.18 5.70 6.84
N LYS A 155 4.71 4.52 6.41
CA LYS A 155 4.28 3.48 7.33
C LYS A 155 5.45 2.95 8.18
N PRO A 156 5.17 2.42 9.36
CA PRO A 156 3.88 2.24 10.02
C PRO A 156 3.36 3.50 10.71
N PHE A 157 2.02 3.66 10.71
CA PHE A 157 1.34 4.73 11.45
C PHE A 157 0.88 4.20 12.80
N GLY A 158 1.80 4.13 13.76
CA GLY A 158 1.61 3.42 15.01
C GLY A 158 1.79 1.89 14.86
N ARG A 159 1.69 1.19 16.00
CA ARG A 159 1.72 -0.28 16.10
C ARG A 159 0.43 -0.86 16.71
N ASP A 160 -0.42 0.01 17.23
CA ASP A 160 -1.71 -0.21 17.84
C ASP A 160 -2.54 1.08 17.80
N HIS A 161 -3.78 1.03 18.29
CA HIS A 161 -4.67 2.17 18.28
C HIS A 161 -4.14 3.37 19.11
N GLU A 162 -3.52 3.12 20.25
CA GLU A 162 -3.01 4.16 21.14
C GLU A 162 -1.86 4.94 20.49
N SER A 163 -0.86 4.23 19.98
CA SER A 163 0.29 4.83 19.32
C SER A 163 -0.07 5.53 17.99
N ALA A 164 -1.05 5.00 17.25
CA ALA A 164 -1.57 5.66 16.05
C ALA A 164 -2.25 6.99 16.38
N ARG A 165 -3.09 6.99 17.42
CA ARG A 165 -3.77 8.19 17.92
C ARG A 165 -2.77 9.23 18.45
N ALA A 166 -1.73 8.78 19.17
CA ALA A 166 -0.66 9.65 19.64
C ALA A 166 0.06 10.33 18.47
N LEU A 167 0.47 9.56 17.45
CA LEU A 167 1.10 10.10 16.24
C LEU A 167 0.20 11.07 15.48
N ASN A 168 -1.08 10.75 15.32
CA ASN A 168 -2.05 11.65 14.69
C ASN A 168 -2.22 12.95 15.48
N SER A 169 -2.28 12.87 16.81
CA SER A 169 -2.37 14.06 17.68
C SER A 169 -1.14 14.96 17.54
N GLN A 170 0.05 14.38 17.47
CA GLN A 170 1.31 15.11 17.27
C GLN A 170 1.37 15.79 15.89
N LEU A 171 1.00 15.06 14.84
CA LEU A 171 0.89 15.63 13.50
C LEU A 171 -0.13 16.79 13.48
N GLY A 172 -1.31 16.58 14.06
CA GLY A 172 -2.38 17.58 14.12
C GLY A 172 -2.07 18.82 14.97
N ALA A 173 -1.15 18.71 15.92
CA ALA A 173 -0.66 19.85 16.69
C ALA A 173 0.23 20.82 15.87
N VAL A 174 0.83 20.32 14.77
CA VAL A 174 1.80 21.06 13.95
C VAL A 174 1.26 21.36 12.55
N PHE A 175 0.54 20.40 11.94
CA PHE A 175 0.02 20.48 10.58
C PHE A 175 -1.51 20.29 10.58
N ARG A 176 -2.22 20.92 9.64
CA ARG A 176 -3.62 20.57 9.35
C ARG A 176 -3.66 19.28 8.55
N GLU A 177 -4.79 18.55 8.58
CA GLU A 177 -4.94 17.25 7.89
C GLU A 177 -4.64 17.37 6.38
N GLU A 178 -5.02 18.46 5.73
CA GLU A 178 -4.77 18.70 4.30
C GLU A 178 -3.27 18.87 3.97
N GLN A 179 -2.44 19.05 4.97
CA GLN A 179 -0.99 19.17 4.83
C GLN A 179 -0.28 17.81 5.06
N ILE A 180 -1.01 16.79 5.52
CA ILE A 180 -0.44 15.49 5.95
C ILE A 180 -0.73 14.41 4.91
N TYR A 181 0.32 13.80 4.40
CA TYR A 181 0.28 12.76 3.36
C TYR A 181 0.83 11.45 3.94
N ARG A 182 -0.07 10.57 4.45
CA ARG A 182 0.29 9.26 5.00
C ARG A 182 0.33 8.24 3.87
N ILE A 183 1.53 7.78 3.51
CA ILE A 183 1.73 6.88 2.37
C ILE A 183 1.22 5.47 2.65
N ASP A 184 0.30 5.02 1.77
CA ASP A 184 0.12 3.62 1.45
C ASP A 184 0.46 3.41 -0.03
N HIS A 185 1.61 2.81 -0.31
CA HIS A 185 2.10 2.68 -1.69
C HIS A 185 1.23 1.78 -2.58
N TYR A 186 0.32 0.97 -2.01
CA TYR A 186 -0.67 0.22 -2.81
C TYR A 186 -1.67 1.15 -3.48
N LEU A 187 -2.06 2.24 -2.84
CA LEU A 187 -2.98 3.22 -3.41
C LEU A 187 -2.39 3.94 -4.63
N GLY A 188 -1.05 4.09 -4.68
CA GLY A 188 -0.36 4.67 -5.82
C GLY A 188 -0.21 3.75 -7.04
N LYS A 189 -0.65 2.48 -6.97
CA LYS A 189 -0.57 1.55 -8.11
C LYS A 189 -1.68 1.83 -9.10
N GLU A 190 -1.35 1.83 -10.40
CA GLU A 190 -2.30 2.07 -11.49
C GLU A 190 -3.50 1.12 -11.44
N THR A 191 -3.27 -0.16 -11.18
CA THR A 191 -4.35 -1.15 -11.09
C THR A 191 -5.29 -0.95 -9.91
N VAL A 192 -4.80 -0.37 -8.80
CA VAL A 192 -5.65 -0.01 -7.67
C VAL A 192 -6.53 1.20 -8.02
N GLN A 193 -5.97 2.20 -8.69
CA GLN A 193 -6.74 3.34 -9.20
C GLN A 193 -7.76 2.87 -10.25
N ASN A 194 -7.36 1.93 -11.11
CA ASN A 194 -8.25 1.39 -12.13
C ASN A 194 -9.45 0.60 -11.55
N LEU A 195 -9.38 0.10 -10.32
CA LEU A 195 -10.55 -0.46 -9.64
C LEU A 195 -11.70 0.56 -9.57
N LEU A 196 -11.39 1.83 -9.32
CA LEU A 196 -12.38 2.91 -9.28
C LEU A 196 -12.91 3.23 -10.68
N VAL A 197 -12.02 3.24 -11.69
CA VAL A 197 -12.42 3.43 -13.10
C VAL A 197 -13.29 2.26 -13.57
N LEU A 198 -12.91 1.01 -13.25
CA LEU A 198 -13.71 -0.17 -13.55
C LEU A 198 -15.13 -0.04 -13.01
N ARG A 199 -15.26 0.34 -11.75
CA ARG A 199 -16.55 0.44 -11.09
C ARG A 199 -17.39 1.63 -11.59
N PHE A 200 -16.79 2.81 -11.66
CA PHE A 200 -17.54 4.06 -11.78
C PHE A 200 -17.57 4.66 -13.18
N ALA A 201 -16.75 4.13 -14.11
CA ALA A 201 -16.79 4.53 -15.53
C ALA A 201 -17.47 3.48 -16.45
N ASN A 202 -17.93 2.34 -15.90
CA ASN A 202 -18.52 1.26 -16.66
C ASN A 202 -19.89 0.86 -16.10
N THR A 203 -20.95 1.18 -16.82
CA THR A 203 -22.35 0.96 -16.40
C THR A 203 -22.68 -0.50 -16.08
N ILE A 204 -21.99 -1.46 -16.69
CA ILE A 204 -22.30 -2.89 -16.54
C ILE A 204 -21.87 -3.49 -15.20
N PHE A 205 -20.87 -2.89 -14.50
CA PHE A 205 -20.35 -3.46 -13.27
C PHE A 205 -21.10 -2.99 -12.02
N GLU A 206 -21.39 -1.73 -11.88
CA GLU A 206 -21.98 -1.18 -10.64
C GLU A 206 -23.31 -1.84 -10.24
N PRO A 207 -24.25 -2.18 -11.15
CA PRO A 207 -25.47 -2.91 -10.80
C PRO A 207 -25.20 -4.30 -10.22
N LEU A 208 -24.07 -4.93 -10.55
CA LEU A 208 -23.68 -6.26 -10.07
C LEU A 208 -22.87 -6.20 -8.77
N TRP A 209 -22.46 -5.01 -8.34
CA TRP A 209 -21.51 -4.80 -7.24
C TRP A 209 -22.20 -4.73 -5.87
N ASN A 210 -22.95 -5.80 -5.55
CA ASN A 210 -23.71 -5.86 -4.30
C ASN A 210 -24.04 -7.32 -3.91
N ARG A 211 -24.56 -7.49 -2.72
CA ARG A 211 -24.97 -8.77 -2.11
C ARG A 211 -25.94 -9.64 -2.92
N ASN A 212 -26.70 -9.06 -3.85
CA ASN A 212 -27.62 -9.83 -4.66
C ASN A 212 -26.91 -10.62 -5.77
N HIS A 213 -25.70 -10.23 -6.13
CA HIS A 213 -24.91 -10.84 -7.20
C HIS A 213 -23.59 -11.41 -6.71
N VAL A 214 -22.92 -10.77 -5.73
CA VAL A 214 -21.64 -11.20 -5.21
C VAL A 214 -21.82 -12.17 -4.05
N ALA A 215 -21.23 -13.36 -4.17
CA ALA A 215 -21.25 -14.41 -3.15
C ALA A 215 -20.14 -14.23 -2.12
N GLU A 216 -18.93 -13.87 -2.57
CA GLU A 216 -17.78 -13.64 -1.71
C GLU A 216 -16.74 -12.76 -2.42
N VAL A 217 -15.87 -12.13 -1.63
CA VAL A 217 -14.69 -11.39 -2.11
C VAL A 217 -13.45 -11.96 -1.44
N GLN A 218 -12.40 -12.19 -2.23
CA GLN A 218 -11.09 -12.61 -1.71
C GLN A 218 -10.02 -11.58 -2.09
N ILE A 219 -9.28 -11.07 -1.12
CA ILE A 219 -8.14 -10.17 -1.32
C ILE A 219 -6.88 -10.90 -0.88
N THR A 220 -5.99 -11.21 -1.82
CA THR A 220 -4.75 -11.95 -1.57
C THR A 220 -3.56 -11.07 -1.87
N VAL A 221 -2.65 -10.94 -0.89
CA VAL A 221 -1.32 -10.35 -1.08
C VAL A 221 -0.28 -11.36 -0.60
N ALA A 222 0.32 -12.08 -1.54
CA ALA A 222 1.30 -13.12 -1.29
C ALA A 222 2.69 -12.67 -1.72
N GLU A 223 3.69 -12.96 -0.90
CA GLU A 223 5.09 -12.68 -1.18
C GLU A 223 5.89 -13.98 -1.21
N ALA A 224 6.66 -14.21 -2.29
CA ALA A 224 7.58 -15.34 -2.38
C ALA A 224 8.85 -15.14 -1.54
N LEU A 225 9.20 -13.88 -1.25
CA LEU A 225 10.35 -13.54 -0.40
C LEU A 225 10.02 -13.78 1.09
N GLY A 226 11.05 -14.11 1.87
CA GLY A 226 11.00 -14.15 3.32
C GLY A 226 11.22 -12.78 3.96
N VAL A 227 11.64 -12.77 5.22
CA VAL A 227 12.00 -11.53 5.92
C VAL A 227 13.41 -11.06 5.61
N GLU A 228 14.27 -11.95 5.10
CA GLU A 228 15.63 -11.68 4.66
C GLU A 228 16.45 -10.94 5.76
N THR A 229 16.94 -9.74 5.47
CA THR A 229 17.69 -8.92 6.44
C THR A 229 16.80 -8.13 7.41
N ARG A 230 15.48 -8.23 7.27
CA ARG A 230 14.50 -7.47 8.05
C ARG A 230 13.87 -8.26 9.20
N GLY A 231 14.49 -9.37 9.65
CA GLY A 231 13.96 -10.22 10.72
C GLY A 231 13.60 -9.43 11.98
N ALA A 232 14.51 -8.60 12.50
CA ALA A 232 14.27 -7.79 13.69
C ALA A 232 13.06 -6.83 13.55
N TYR A 233 12.90 -6.18 12.40
CA TYR A 233 11.73 -5.36 12.13
C TYR A 233 10.44 -6.20 12.11
N TYR A 234 10.52 -7.38 11.49
CA TYR A 234 9.34 -8.22 11.31
C TYR A 234 8.89 -8.88 12.62
N GLU A 235 9.81 -9.09 13.57
CA GLU A 235 9.48 -9.53 14.94
C GLU A 235 8.51 -8.57 15.65
N GLU A 236 8.60 -7.28 15.37
CA GLU A 236 7.71 -6.27 15.93
C GLU A 236 6.41 -6.10 15.11
N ALA A 237 6.50 -6.26 13.79
CA ALA A 237 5.39 -5.97 12.89
C ALA A 237 4.45 -7.18 12.72
N GLY A 238 4.95 -8.33 12.28
CA GLY A 238 4.13 -9.44 11.82
C GLY A 238 3.32 -9.13 10.56
N ALA A 239 2.65 -10.13 10.00
CA ALA A 239 1.87 -9.99 8.78
C ALA A 239 0.60 -9.13 8.99
N LEU A 240 -0.01 -9.21 10.17
CA LEU A 240 -1.23 -8.46 10.47
C LEU A 240 -0.99 -6.95 10.47
N ARG A 241 0.07 -6.49 11.15
CA ARG A 241 0.43 -5.05 11.18
C ARG A 241 1.05 -4.58 9.88
N ASP A 242 1.94 -5.40 9.27
CA ASP A 242 2.67 -4.99 8.07
C ASP A 242 1.77 -4.86 6.84
N MET A 243 0.74 -5.71 6.71
CA MET A 243 -0.04 -5.82 5.48
C MET A 243 -1.55 -5.64 5.66
N MET A 244 -2.16 -6.20 6.71
CA MET A 244 -3.62 -6.17 6.86
C MET A 244 -4.12 -4.79 7.25
N GLN A 245 -3.50 -4.18 8.27
CA GLN A 245 -3.91 -2.90 8.86
C GLN A 245 -3.91 -1.74 7.84
N ASN A 246 -3.17 -1.89 6.78
CA ASN A 246 -2.99 -0.87 5.76
C ASN A 246 -3.48 -1.38 4.39
N HIS A 247 -2.64 -1.98 3.61
CA HIS A 247 -2.87 -2.33 2.20
C HIS A 247 -4.17 -3.11 1.95
N LEU A 248 -4.41 -4.20 2.70
CA LEU A 248 -5.58 -5.04 2.43
C LEU A 248 -6.88 -4.36 2.86
N LEU A 249 -6.90 -3.66 4.00
CA LEU A 249 -8.07 -2.88 4.41
C LEU A 249 -8.33 -1.69 3.48
N GLN A 250 -7.29 -1.05 2.92
CA GLN A 250 -7.45 -0.02 1.88
C GLN A 250 -8.10 -0.60 0.61
N LEU A 251 -7.61 -1.76 0.15
CA LEU A 251 -8.20 -2.44 -1.00
C LEU A 251 -9.65 -2.83 -0.75
N LEU A 252 -9.98 -3.34 0.45
CA LEU A 252 -11.36 -3.64 0.85
C LEU A 252 -12.22 -2.38 0.79
N CYS A 253 -11.75 -1.25 1.34
CA CYS A 253 -12.52 -0.01 1.33
C CYS A 253 -12.78 0.52 -0.09
N LEU A 254 -11.77 0.54 -0.96
CA LEU A 254 -11.92 0.96 -2.36
C LEU A 254 -12.88 0.05 -3.14
N LEU A 255 -12.84 -1.26 -2.86
CA LEU A 255 -13.75 -2.20 -3.47
C LEU A 255 -15.19 -2.01 -2.98
N ALA A 256 -15.38 -1.77 -1.69
CA ALA A 256 -16.69 -1.84 -1.03
C ALA A 256 -17.41 -0.48 -0.93
N MET A 257 -16.72 0.64 -1.15
CA MET A 257 -17.29 1.99 -0.99
C MET A 257 -18.40 2.28 -2.00
N GLU A 258 -19.29 3.22 -1.65
CA GLU A 258 -20.25 3.81 -2.58
C GLU A 258 -19.54 4.74 -3.59
N PRO A 259 -20.14 5.02 -4.76
CA PRO A 259 -19.63 6.02 -5.67
C PRO A 259 -19.53 7.39 -4.98
N PRO A 260 -18.32 8.01 -4.92
CA PRO A 260 -18.20 9.35 -4.36
C PRO A 260 -18.86 10.37 -5.31
N VAL A 261 -19.34 11.49 -4.75
CA VAL A 261 -19.99 12.56 -5.54
C VAL A 261 -19.03 13.25 -6.52
N THR A 262 -17.74 13.29 -6.20
CA THR A 262 -16.65 13.74 -7.06
C THR A 262 -15.40 12.89 -6.78
N PHE A 263 -14.48 12.85 -7.74
CA PHE A 263 -13.20 12.16 -7.55
C PHE A 263 -12.15 13.11 -6.92
N ASP A 264 -12.50 13.63 -5.73
CA ASP A 264 -11.64 14.48 -4.92
C ASP A 264 -11.36 13.79 -3.58
N ALA A 265 -10.29 14.20 -2.89
CA ALA A 265 -9.81 13.56 -1.67
C ALA A 265 -10.89 13.43 -0.57
N GLY A 266 -11.61 14.51 -0.28
CA GLY A 266 -12.67 14.52 0.76
C GLY A 266 -13.74 13.46 0.51
N PRO A 267 -14.51 13.54 -0.60
CA PRO A 267 -15.54 12.56 -0.93
C PRO A 267 -15.03 11.11 -0.99
N VAL A 268 -13.86 10.86 -1.57
CA VAL A 268 -13.28 9.50 -1.63
C VAL A 268 -12.93 8.98 -0.24
N HIS A 269 -12.32 9.81 0.61
CA HIS A 269 -12.01 9.44 2.00
C HIS A 269 -13.28 9.18 2.83
N ASP A 270 -14.33 9.98 2.63
CA ASP A 270 -15.59 9.81 3.35
C ASP A 270 -16.25 8.48 2.99
N GLU A 271 -16.30 8.11 1.70
CA GLU A 271 -16.85 6.82 1.29
C GLU A 271 -16.01 5.64 1.80
N LYS A 272 -14.68 5.73 1.80
CA LYS A 272 -13.81 4.72 2.42
C LYS A 272 -14.08 4.58 3.92
N ASN A 273 -14.24 5.69 4.63
CA ASN A 273 -14.53 5.69 6.05
C ASN A 273 -15.92 5.09 6.38
N LYS A 274 -16.93 5.35 5.57
CA LYS A 274 -18.25 4.69 5.72
C LYS A 274 -18.12 3.17 5.68
N VAL A 275 -17.26 2.64 4.80
CA VAL A 275 -16.99 1.20 4.77
C VAL A 275 -16.32 0.75 6.06
N MET A 276 -15.27 1.45 6.52
CA MET A 276 -14.58 1.09 7.76
C MET A 276 -15.51 1.04 8.97
N HIS A 277 -16.41 2.03 9.09
CA HIS A 277 -17.43 2.04 10.14
C HIS A 277 -18.47 0.92 10.00
N ALA A 278 -18.73 0.46 8.78
CA ALA A 278 -19.69 -0.62 8.51
C ALA A 278 -19.06 -2.02 8.66
N ILE A 279 -17.75 -2.14 8.77
CA ILE A 279 -17.12 -3.45 9.07
C ILE A 279 -17.58 -3.87 10.47
N ARG A 280 -18.12 -5.10 10.55
CA ARG A 280 -18.59 -5.66 11.81
C ARG A 280 -17.46 -5.70 12.83
N PRO A 281 -17.63 -5.15 14.04
CA PRO A 281 -16.63 -5.22 15.10
C PRO A 281 -16.26 -6.68 15.43
N ILE A 282 -14.98 -6.92 15.64
CA ILE A 282 -14.48 -8.26 15.95
C ILE A 282 -14.75 -8.56 17.44
N ASP A 283 -15.52 -9.61 17.69
CA ASP A 283 -15.77 -10.11 19.05
C ASP A 283 -14.52 -10.84 19.58
N PRO A 284 -13.89 -10.36 20.68
CA PRO A 284 -12.68 -11.00 21.23
C PRO A 284 -12.87 -12.48 21.62
N ARG A 285 -14.12 -12.91 21.84
CA ARG A 285 -14.44 -14.31 22.20
C ARG A 285 -14.52 -15.24 20.99
N LYS A 286 -14.47 -14.70 19.77
CA LYS A 286 -14.69 -15.39 18.50
C LYS A 286 -13.54 -15.16 17.51
N ILE A 287 -12.34 -14.94 18.00
CA ILE A 287 -11.17 -14.63 17.17
C ILE A 287 -10.94 -15.73 16.13
N ASP A 288 -11.04 -17.00 16.50
CA ASP A 288 -10.83 -18.14 15.60
C ASP A 288 -11.87 -18.24 14.47
N GLU A 289 -13.03 -17.57 14.62
CA GLU A 289 -14.03 -17.47 13.54
C GLU A 289 -13.66 -16.39 12.51
N VAL A 290 -12.86 -15.41 12.91
CA VAL A 290 -12.59 -14.17 12.16
C VAL A 290 -11.15 -14.06 11.70
N ALA A 291 -10.20 -14.60 12.44
CA ALA A 291 -8.77 -14.44 12.19
C ALA A 291 -8.00 -15.75 12.36
N LEU A 292 -6.98 -15.93 11.52
CA LEU A 292 -6.05 -17.04 11.59
C LEU A 292 -4.64 -16.52 11.34
N ARG A 293 -3.66 -17.01 12.15
CA ARG A 293 -2.25 -16.69 11.96
C ARG A 293 -1.42 -17.93 11.64
N GLY A 294 -0.38 -17.73 10.82
CA GLY A 294 0.57 -18.78 10.48
C GLY A 294 2.01 -18.29 10.48
N GLN A 295 2.95 -19.23 10.49
CA GLN A 295 4.38 -18.95 10.41
C GLN A 295 5.04 -19.93 9.44
N TYR A 296 5.88 -19.45 8.52
CA TYR A 296 6.54 -20.35 7.58
C TYR A 296 7.63 -21.19 8.23
N GLY A 297 7.57 -22.49 7.97
CA GLY A 297 8.63 -23.45 8.21
C GLY A 297 9.61 -23.54 7.05
N PRO A 298 10.61 -24.44 7.13
CA PRO A 298 11.48 -24.75 5.98
C PRO A 298 10.68 -25.26 4.79
N GLY A 299 11.19 -25.09 3.57
CA GLY A 299 10.56 -25.59 2.35
C GLY A 299 11.33 -25.19 1.11
N PHE A 300 10.65 -25.12 -0.02
CA PHE A 300 11.24 -24.79 -1.31
C PHE A 300 10.51 -23.63 -1.97
N VAL A 301 11.23 -22.60 -2.41
CA VAL A 301 10.70 -21.49 -3.19
C VAL A 301 11.48 -21.40 -4.48
N GLU A 302 10.81 -21.45 -5.62
CA GLU A 302 11.42 -21.45 -6.95
C GLU A 302 12.53 -22.52 -7.10
N GLY A 303 12.31 -23.71 -6.50
CA GLY A 303 13.25 -24.85 -6.54
C GLY A 303 14.46 -24.73 -5.61
N LYS A 304 14.57 -23.66 -4.80
CA LYS A 304 15.64 -23.47 -3.83
C LYS A 304 15.16 -23.78 -2.41
N ALA A 305 15.93 -24.57 -1.67
CA ALA A 305 15.67 -24.80 -0.26
C ALA A 305 15.83 -23.49 0.53
N VAL A 306 14.86 -23.20 1.40
CA VAL A 306 14.86 -22.01 2.25
C VAL A 306 14.62 -22.39 3.71
N VAL A 307 15.17 -21.62 4.63
CA VAL A 307 14.97 -21.83 6.07
C VAL A 307 13.57 -21.39 6.51
N GLY A 308 13.10 -21.94 7.60
CA GLY A 308 11.90 -21.45 8.26
C GLY A 308 12.15 -20.10 8.96
N TYR A 309 11.07 -19.42 9.33
CA TYR A 309 11.11 -18.08 9.91
C TYR A 309 12.06 -17.97 11.12
N ARG A 310 11.98 -18.94 12.05
CA ARG A 310 12.85 -18.98 13.25
C ARG A 310 14.33 -19.24 12.94
N GLY A 311 14.66 -19.61 11.71
CA GLY A 311 16.04 -19.74 11.24
C GLY A 311 16.56 -18.51 10.49
N GLU A 312 15.73 -17.50 10.28
CA GLU A 312 16.11 -16.24 9.60
C GLU A 312 16.97 -15.37 10.54
N LYS A 313 17.84 -14.55 9.94
CA LYS A 313 18.71 -13.64 10.70
C LYS A 313 17.92 -12.60 11.45
N GLY A 314 18.17 -12.47 12.76
CA GLY A 314 17.52 -11.46 13.61
C GLY A 314 16.12 -11.85 14.10
N VAL A 315 15.75 -13.12 13.96
CA VAL A 315 14.51 -13.71 14.48
C VAL A 315 14.82 -14.56 15.73
N ALA A 316 13.97 -14.46 16.75
CA ALA A 316 14.09 -15.28 17.96
C ALA A 316 13.77 -16.76 17.65
N PRO A 317 14.53 -17.74 18.21
CA PRO A 317 14.30 -19.17 17.95
C PRO A 317 12.92 -19.68 18.39
N ASP A 318 12.29 -19.00 19.35
CA ASP A 318 10.98 -19.29 19.89
C ASP A 318 9.91 -18.28 19.45
N SER A 319 10.21 -17.47 18.44
CA SER A 319 9.31 -16.44 17.91
C SER A 319 7.92 -16.99 17.58
N ARG A 320 6.90 -16.22 17.95
CA ARG A 320 5.49 -16.48 17.64
C ARG A 320 4.91 -15.44 16.69
N THR A 321 5.76 -14.65 16.06
CA THR A 321 5.35 -13.63 15.11
C THR A 321 4.68 -14.26 13.89
N ASP A 322 3.55 -13.71 13.50
CA ASP A 322 2.80 -14.15 12.33
C ASP A 322 3.51 -13.73 11.05
N THR A 323 3.77 -14.71 10.18
CA THR A 323 4.27 -14.46 8.81
C THR A 323 3.20 -14.73 7.74
N TYR A 324 2.05 -15.20 8.19
CA TYR A 324 0.81 -15.36 7.46
C TYR A 324 -0.34 -14.91 8.34
N ALA A 325 -1.27 -14.18 7.76
CA ALA A 325 -2.53 -13.84 8.40
C ALA A 325 -3.69 -13.99 7.40
N ALA A 326 -4.82 -14.49 7.89
CA ALA A 326 -6.08 -14.48 7.17
C ALA A 326 -7.18 -13.87 8.04
N LEU A 327 -8.04 -13.07 7.45
CA LEU A 327 -9.21 -12.47 8.08
C LEU A 327 -10.47 -12.77 7.28
N ARG A 328 -11.58 -12.97 7.99
CA ARG A 328 -12.93 -13.03 7.46
C ARG A 328 -13.72 -11.85 8.02
N LEU A 329 -14.01 -10.87 7.19
CA LEU A 329 -14.72 -9.65 7.59
C LEU A 329 -16.11 -9.61 6.95
N LEU A 330 -17.05 -8.96 7.63
CA LEU A 330 -18.39 -8.68 7.13
C LEU A 330 -18.61 -7.17 7.15
N VAL A 331 -19.22 -6.64 6.11
CA VAL A 331 -19.57 -5.23 5.99
C VAL A 331 -21.07 -5.09 6.15
N ASP A 332 -21.51 -4.55 7.31
CA ASP A 332 -22.91 -4.45 7.71
C ASP A 332 -23.56 -3.18 7.14
N ASN A 333 -23.73 -3.17 5.82
CA ASN A 333 -24.48 -2.15 5.10
C ASN A 333 -25.42 -2.80 4.07
N TRP A 334 -26.29 -2.02 3.45
CA TRP A 334 -27.29 -2.54 2.50
C TRP A 334 -26.66 -3.19 1.27
N ARG A 335 -25.49 -2.71 0.84
CA ARG A 335 -24.77 -3.23 -0.32
C ARG A 335 -24.15 -4.61 -0.04
N TRP A 336 -23.57 -4.83 1.14
CA TRP A 336 -22.70 -5.95 1.42
C TRP A 336 -23.16 -6.90 2.52
N ALA A 337 -24.26 -6.59 3.22
CA ALA A 337 -24.73 -7.42 4.34
C ALA A 337 -24.84 -8.91 3.95
N GLY A 338 -24.06 -9.76 4.64
CA GLY A 338 -24.01 -11.21 4.43
C GLY A 338 -22.94 -11.67 3.45
N VAL A 339 -22.27 -10.79 2.70
CA VAL A 339 -21.14 -11.15 1.83
C VAL A 339 -19.87 -11.22 2.65
N PRO A 340 -19.16 -12.37 2.71
CA PRO A 340 -17.88 -12.48 3.38
C PRO A 340 -16.75 -11.86 2.52
N PHE A 341 -15.89 -11.10 3.19
CA PHE A 341 -14.63 -10.61 2.64
C PHE A 341 -13.49 -11.38 3.28
N TYR A 342 -12.79 -12.17 2.49
CA TYR A 342 -11.64 -12.94 2.92
C TYR A 342 -10.36 -12.23 2.51
N LEU A 343 -9.57 -11.84 3.48
CA LEU A 343 -8.27 -11.21 3.29
C LEU A 343 -7.19 -12.19 3.70
N ARG A 344 -6.15 -12.38 2.89
CA ARG A 344 -4.96 -13.12 3.30
C ARG A 344 -3.69 -12.49 2.80
N THR A 345 -2.65 -12.61 3.61
CA THR A 345 -1.28 -12.24 3.26
C THR A 345 -0.29 -13.22 3.87
N GLY A 346 0.89 -13.33 3.26
CA GLY A 346 1.96 -14.16 3.84
C GLY A 346 3.29 -14.00 3.12
N LYS A 347 4.35 -14.34 3.85
CA LYS A 347 5.73 -14.44 3.36
C LYS A 347 6.03 -15.87 2.95
N ARG A 348 7.06 -16.10 2.10
CA ARG A 348 7.44 -17.42 1.58
C ARG A 348 6.25 -18.21 1.03
N MET A 349 5.28 -17.53 0.42
CA MET A 349 4.18 -18.18 -0.28
C MET A 349 4.61 -18.71 -1.66
N ALA A 350 3.75 -19.48 -2.30
CA ALA A 350 4.03 -20.18 -3.57
C ALA A 350 4.53 -19.25 -4.69
N LYS A 351 4.03 -18.03 -4.74
CA LYS A 351 4.51 -16.98 -5.66
C LYS A 351 4.17 -15.58 -5.16
N ARG A 352 4.83 -14.58 -5.73
CA ARG A 352 4.46 -13.17 -5.51
C ARG A 352 3.21 -12.85 -6.31
N VAL A 353 2.13 -12.45 -5.63
CA VAL A 353 0.89 -12.00 -6.28
C VAL A 353 0.09 -11.09 -5.35
N SER A 354 -0.53 -10.06 -5.93
CA SER A 354 -1.57 -9.27 -5.27
C SER A 354 -2.77 -9.23 -6.20
N GLU A 355 -3.93 -9.70 -5.72
CA GLU A 355 -5.16 -9.74 -6.50
C GLU A 355 -6.40 -9.57 -5.63
N ILE A 356 -7.48 -9.15 -6.27
CA ILE A 356 -8.83 -9.16 -5.72
C ILE A 356 -9.66 -10.08 -6.62
N ALA A 357 -10.26 -11.10 -6.03
CA ALA A 357 -11.20 -12.01 -6.71
C ALA A 357 -12.60 -11.80 -6.18
N ILE A 358 -13.55 -11.57 -7.08
CA ILE A 358 -14.97 -11.37 -6.79
C ILE A 358 -15.72 -12.54 -7.40
N ARG A 359 -16.26 -13.38 -6.55
CA ARG A 359 -17.05 -14.54 -6.99
C ARG A 359 -18.53 -14.19 -6.94
N PHE A 360 -19.21 -14.37 -8.06
CA PHE A 360 -20.64 -14.12 -8.15
C PHE A 360 -21.44 -15.35 -7.67
N HIS A 361 -22.72 -15.15 -7.38
CA HIS A 361 -23.62 -16.26 -7.06
C HIS A 361 -23.75 -17.23 -8.24
N ARG A 362 -23.98 -18.48 -7.94
CA ARG A 362 -24.36 -19.46 -8.96
C ARG A 362 -25.70 -19.05 -9.60
N THR A 363 -25.89 -19.42 -10.86
CA THR A 363 -27.19 -19.25 -11.49
C THR A 363 -28.27 -19.98 -10.66
N PRO A 364 -29.39 -19.29 -10.35
CA PRO A 364 -30.40 -19.83 -9.43
C PRO A 364 -31.08 -21.11 -9.97
N HIS A 365 -31.09 -21.27 -11.29
CA HIS A 365 -31.62 -22.47 -11.96
C HIS A 365 -30.80 -22.75 -13.23
N MET A 366 -30.13 -23.91 -13.29
CA MET A 366 -29.33 -24.35 -14.42
C MET A 366 -30.20 -25.11 -15.42
N ILE A 367 -30.56 -24.46 -16.52
CA ILE A 367 -31.44 -25.05 -17.56
C ILE A 367 -30.69 -25.98 -18.53
N PHE A 368 -29.36 -25.91 -18.57
CA PHE A 368 -28.52 -26.63 -19.54
C PHE A 368 -27.97 -27.96 -19.04
N HIS A 369 -28.02 -28.23 -17.75
CA HIS A 369 -27.52 -29.45 -17.12
C HIS A 369 -28.42 -29.89 -16.00
N ARG A 370 -28.60 -31.24 -15.87
CA ARG A 370 -29.28 -31.81 -14.69
C ARG A 370 -28.42 -31.74 -13.43
N ASP A 371 -27.08 -31.61 -13.59
CA ASP A 371 -26.14 -31.44 -12.49
C ASP A 371 -25.53 -30.01 -12.51
N PRO A 372 -25.92 -29.13 -11.57
CA PRO A 372 -25.38 -27.76 -11.46
C PRO A 372 -23.90 -27.71 -11.07
N SER A 373 -23.32 -28.83 -10.57
CA SER A 373 -21.92 -28.86 -10.09
C SER A 373 -20.90 -28.73 -11.24
N GLY A 374 -21.33 -28.93 -12.50
CA GLY A 374 -20.44 -28.87 -13.66
C GLY A 374 -20.10 -27.47 -14.20
N VAL A 375 -20.74 -26.41 -13.66
CA VAL A 375 -20.47 -25.03 -14.10
C VAL A 375 -20.01 -24.19 -12.92
N GLU A 376 -18.79 -23.68 -13.01
CA GLU A 376 -18.24 -22.77 -12.00
C GLU A 376 -18.99 -21.43 -12.02
N PRO A 377 -19.15 -20.78 -10.85
CA PRO A 377 -19.65 -19.41 -10.77
C PRO A 377 -18.81 -18.46 -11.60
N ASN A 378 -19.41 -17.38 -12.09
CA ASN A 378 -18.62 -16.31 -12.70
C ASN A 378 -17.67 -15.71 -11.65
N GLU A 379 -16.47 -15.38 -12.08
CA GLU A 379 -15.44 -14.80 -11.23
C GLU A 379 -14.75 -13.65 -11.96
N LEU A 380 -14.69 -12.47 -11.33
CA LEU A 380 -13.89 -11.36 -11.79
C LEU A 380 -12.65 -11.25 -10.92
N VAL A 381 -11.48 -11.30 -11.55
CA VAL A 381 -10.18 -11.18 -10.90
C VAL A 381 -9.50 -9.89 -11.34
N ILE A 382 -9.13 -9.04 -10.39
CA ILE A 382 -8.35 -7.83 -10.60
C ILE A 382 -6.94 -8.13 -10.12
N ARG A 383 -5.99 -8.23 -11.04
CA ARG A 383 -4.57 -8.48 -10.76
C ARG A 383 -3.85 -7.16 -10.55
N ILE A 384 -3.31 -6.97 -9.34
CA ILE A 384 -2.62 -5.74 -8.93
C ILE A 384 -1.12 -5.84 -9.23
N GLN A 385 -0.54 -7.03 -9.05
CA GLN A 385 0.87 -7.32 -9.39
C GLN A 385 1.13 -8.84 -9.37
N PRO A 386 2.14 -9.34 -10.13
CA PRO A 386 3.01 -8.61 -11.04
C PRO A 386 2.35 -8.31 -12.40
N ASP A 387 1.43 -9.18 -12.83
CA ASP A 387 0.80 -9.14 -14.16
C ASP A 387 -0.49 -8.31 -14.09
N GLU A 388 -0.32 -7.00 -14.10
CA GLU A 388 -1.42 -6.04 -13.96
C GLU A 388 -2.51 -6.24 -15.01
N GLY A 389 -3.78 -6.35 -14.57
CA GLY A 389 -4.88 -6.59 -15.49
C GLY A 389 -6.15 -7.10 -14.82
N MET A 390 -7.07 -7.62 -15.64
CA MET A 390 -8.34 -8.21 -15.20
C MET A 390 -8.64 -9.47 -15.98
N ALA A 391 -9.30 -10.43 -15.32
CA ALA A 391 -9.85 -11.61 -15.95
C ALA A 391 -11.28 -11.83 -15.49
N LEU A 392 -12.21 -12.01 -16.43
CA LEU A 392 -13.60 -12.41 -16.17
C LEU A 392 -13.82 -13.82 -16.67
N THR A 393 -14.21 -14.70 -15.78
CA THR A 393 -14.55 -16.11 -16.11
C THR A 393 -16.04 -16.25 -16.32
N VAL A 394 -16.42 -16.81 -17.48
CA VAL A 394 -17.82 -17.03 -17.87
C VAL A 394 -18.03 -18.44 -18.43
N ALA A 395 -19.25 -18.94 -18.36
CA ALA A 395 -19.62 -20.18 -19.02
C ALA A 395 -19.92 -19.95 -20.50
N ALA A 396 -19.49 -20.88 -21.36
CA ALA A 396 -19.80 -20.88 -22.79
C ALA A 396 -20.10 -22.30 -23.27
N LYS A 397 -20.85 -22.43 -24.38
CA LYS A 397 -21.04 -23.71 -25.04
C LYS A 397 -19.73 -24.15 -25.69
N THR A 398 -19.27 -25.36 -25.37
CA THR A 398 -18.15 -25.99 -26.09
C THR A 398 -18.56 -26.31 -27.55
N PRO A 399 -17.70 -26.04 -28.53
CA PRO A 399 -17.99 -26.41 -29.93
C PRO A 399 -18.26 -27.92 -30.06
N GLY A 400 -19.26 -28.25 -30.89
CA GLY A 400 -19.65 -29.64 -31.12
C GLY A 400 -21.17 -29.82 -31.18
N PRO A 401 -21.67 -31.05 -31.55
CA PRO A 401 -23.09 -31.34 -31.71
C PRO A 401 -23.82 -31.37 -30.37
N GLU A 402 -23.14 -31.69 -29.30
CA GLU A 402 -23.74 -31.78 -27.96
C GLU A 402 -23.76 -30.41 -27.26
N LEU A 403 -24.77 -30.21 -26.40
CA LEU A 403 -24.84 -29.06 -25.52
C LEU A 403 -23.98 -29.32 -24.28
N LYS A 404 -22.67 -29.08 -24.42
CA LYS A 404 -21.70 -29.17 -23.33
C LYS A 404 -21.22 -27.78 -22.96
N LEU A 405 -21.27 -27.44 -21.66
CA LEU A 405 -20.74 -26.17 -21.15
C LEU A 405 -19.26 -26.33 -20.80
N GLY A 406 -18.50 -25.26 -21.01
CA GLY A 406 -17.13 -25.09 -20.60
C GLY A 406 -16.92 -23.69 -20.02
N THR A 407 -15.80 -23.50 -19.35
CA THR A 407 -15.40 -22.20 -18.79
C THR A 407 -14.47 -21.48 -19.76
N VAL A 408 -14.73 -20.19 -20.01
CA VAL A 408 -13.91 -19.29 -20.84
C VAL A 408 -13.46 -18.10 -20.01
N GLY A 409 -12.21 -17.66 -20.21
CA GLY A 409 -11.68 -16.46 -19.62
C GLY A 409 -11.63 -15.31 -20.63
N LEU A 410 -12.11 -14.14 -20.22
CA LEU A 410 -11.88 -12.86 -20.89
C LEU A 410 -10.75 -12.18 -20.14
N ASP A 411 -9.57 -12.11 -20.73
CA ASP A 411 -8.35 -11.60 -20.09
C ASP A 411 -7.91 -10.28 -20.70
N PHE A 412 -7.58 -9.33 -19.85
CA PHE A 412 -7.06 -8.03 -20.21
C PHE A 412 -5.78 -7.77 -19.39
N ARG A 413 -4.69 -7.39 -20.07
CA ARG A 413 -3.41 -7.04 -19.45
C ARG A 413 -2.98 -5.65 -19.87
N TYR A 414 -2.62 -4.82 -18.89
CA TYR A 414 -2.24 -3.43 -19.13
C TYR A 414 -1.06 -3.31 -20.08
N GLY A 415 0.02 -4.07 -19.84
CA GLY A 415 1.21 -4.04 -20.67
C GLY A 415 0.96 -4.40 -22.13
N GLU A 416 0.01 -5.32 -22.41
CA GLU A 416 -0.34 -5.75 -23.77
C GLU A 416 -1.18 -4.70 -24.52
N VAL A 417 -2.08 -4.01 -23.81
CA VAL A 417 -3.02 -3.06 -24.43
C VAL A 417 -2.42 -1.66 -24.57
N PHE A 418 -1.75 -1.17 -23.54
CA PHE A 418 -1.21 0.20 -23.52
C PHE A 418 0.25 0.29 -23.94
N GLY A 419 0.97 -0.84 -24.06
CA GLY A 419 2.33 -0.89 -24.60
C GLY A 419 3.40 -0.14 -23.78
N ALA A 420 3.08 0.24 -22.54
CA ALA A 420 3.97 0.97 -21.64
C ALA A 420 4.02 0.31 -20.26
N GLU A 421 5.21 0.29 -19.66
CA GLU A 421 5.32 -0.05 -18.25
C GLU A 421 4.62 1.03 -17.41
N PRO A 422 3.71 0.65 -16.49
CA PRO A 422 3.05 1.60 -15.63
C PRO A 422 4.06 2.36 -14.76
N PRO A 423 3.78 3.62 -14.40
CA PRO A 423 4.59 4.37 -13.44
C PRO A 423 4.71 3.63 -12.11
N GLU A 424 5.84 3.77 -11.43
CA GLU A 424 5.96 3.27 -10.06
C GLU A 424 5.04 4.06 -9.11
N ALA A 425 4.49 3.40 -8.09
CA ALA A 425 3.58 4.01 -7.13
C ALA A 425 4.14 5.31 -6.50
N TYR A 426 5.44 5.37 -6.24
CA TYR A 426 6.09 6.58 -5.71
C TYR A 426 6.15 7.74 -6.71
N GLU A 427 6.20 7.49 -8.01
CA GLU A 427 6.10 8.56 -9.02
C GLU A 427 4.74 9.26 -8.88
N ARG A 428 3.66 8.51 -8.80
CA ARG A 428 2.32 9.03 -8.63
C ARG A 428 2.14 9.76 -7.29
N LEU A 429 2.50 9.12 -6.19
CA LEU A 429 2.29 9.68 -4.84
C LEU A 429 3.09 10.98 -4.64
N LEU A 430 4.36 11.03 -5.05
CA LEU A 430 5.15 12.26 -4.95
C LEU A 430 4.53 13.41 -5.75
N LEU A 431 4.07 13.13 -6.96
CA LEU A 431 3.42 14.12 -7.81
C LEU A 431 2.11 14.63 -7.20
N ASP A 432 1.28 13.73 -6.67
CA ASP A 432 0.03 14.09 -5.98
C ASP A 432 0.28 14.96 -4.77
N ALA A 433 1.30 14.65 -3.95
CA ALA A 433 1.67 15.50 -2.81
C ALA A 433 2.13 16.90 -3.24
N VAL A 434 2.87 17.01 -4.35
CA VAL A 434 3.26 18.32 -4.93
C VAL A 434 2.04 19.08 -5.42
N HIS A 435 1.05 18.41 -6.03
CA HIS A 435 -0.19 19.05 -6.50
C HIS A 435 -1.22 19.30 -5.39
N GLY A 436 -1.04 18.71 -4.18
CA GLY A 436 -1.99 18.86 -3.09
C GLY A 436 -3.16 17.88 -3.12
N ASP A 437 -3.03 16.83 -3.88
CA ASP A 437 -4.03 15.77 -3.97
C ASP A 437 -3.75 14.65 -2.95
N SER A 438 -4.58 14.53 -1.94
CA SER A 438 -4.46 13.47 -0.93
C SER A 438 -5.37 12.27 -1.19
N THR A 439 -6.01 12.17 -2.35
CA THR A 439 -6.97 11.09 -2.68
C THR A 439 -6.41 9.69 -2.47
N LEU A 440 -5.12 9.49 -2.82
CA LEU A 440 -4.41 8.23 -2.72
C LEU A 440 -3.58 8.06 -1.43
N TYR A 441 -3.93 8.82 -0.38
CA TYR A 441 -3.29 8.75 0.91
C TYR A 441 -4.25 8.27 2.01
N ALA A 442 -3.71 7.92 3.15
CA ALA A 442 -4.54 7.53 4.29
C ALA A 442 -4.88 8.75 5.16
N ARG A 443 -6.16 8.92 5.50
CA ARG A 443 -6.63 9.96 6.42
C ARG A 443 -6.52 9.47 7.87
N ALA A 444 -6.32 10.39 8.81
CA ALA A 444 -6.09 10.08 10.23
C ALA A 444 -7.17 9.17 10.83
N ASP A 445 -8.43 9.50 10.62
CA ASP A 445 -9.57 8.74 11.14
C ASP A 445 -9.65 7.31 10.59
N TRP A 446 -9.34 7.11 9.29
CA TRP A 446 -9.26 5.79 8.71
C TRP A 446 -8.17 4.94 9.38
N VAL A 447 -6.99 5.53 9.64
CA VAL A 447 -5.87 4.82 10.31
C VAL A 447 -6.27 4.37 11.72
N GLU A 448 -6.90 5.26 12.49
CA GLU A 448 -7.35 4.94 13.85
C GLU A 448 -8.43 3.86 13.86
N HIS A 449 -9.40 3.92 12.94
CA HIS A 449 -10.43 2.88 12.81
C HIS A 449 -9.84 1.52 12.40
N ALA A 450 -8.87 1.50 11.48
CA ALA A 450 -8.20 0.26 11.09
C ALA A 450 -7.50 -0.42 12.28
N TRP A 451 -6.83 0.36 13.14
CA TRP A 451 -6.24 -0.17 14.36
C TRP A 451 -7.28 -0.60 15.40
N SER A 452 -8.36 0.17 15.56
CA SER A 452 -9.47 -0.20 16.44
C SER A 452 -10.12 -1.51 16.03
N LEU A 453 -10.30 -1.74 14.73
CA LEU A 453 -10.85 -2.99 14.19
C LEU A 453 -9.95 -4.18 14.50
N LEU A 454 -8.63 -4.07 14.34
CA LEU A 454 -7.69 -5.17 14.49
C LEU A 454 -7.18 -5.35 15.93
N GLY A 455 -7.38 -4.37 16.81
CA GLY A 455 -6.97 -4.43 18.21
C GLY A 455 -7.36 -5.74 18.91
N PRO A 456 -8.64 -6.17 18.87
CA PRO A 456 -9.08 -7.42 19.50
C PRO A 456 -8.31 -8.67 19.02
N VAL A 457 -7.90 -8.73 17.75
CA VAL A 457 -7.10 -9.83 17.20
C VAL A 457 -5.68 -9.79 17.76
N LEU A 458 -5.06 -8.60 17.76
CA LEU A 458 -3.71 -8.40 18.29
C LEU A 458 -3.64 -8.74 19.78
N ASP A 459 -4.61 -8.29 20.57
CA ASP A 459 -4.70 -8.53 22.00
C ASP A 459 -4.87 -10.02 22.31
N ALA A 460 -5.77 -10.70 21.59
CA ALA A 460 -5.99 -12.13 21.75
C ALA A 460 -4.72 -12.95 21.40
N TRP A 461 -4.06 -12.59 20.29
CA TRP A 461 -2.82 -13.28 19.90
C TRP A 461 -1.64 -13.01 20.84
N ALA A 462 -1.62 -11.87 21.51
CA ALA A 462 -0.61 -11.52 22.51
C ALA A 462 -0.86 -12.23 23.85
N GLN A 463 -2.13 -12.31 24.29
CA GLN A 463 -2.53 -12.91 25.57
C GLN A 463 -2.45 -14.43 25.56
N ASP A 464 -2.73 -15.08 24.43
CA ASP A 464 -2.64 -16.54 24.31
C ASP A 464 -1.19 -16.99 24.15
N SER A 465 -0.51 -17.11 25.28
CA SER A 465 0.88 -17.57 25.33
C SER A 465 1.05 -19.05 24.96
N ALA A 466 -0.01 -19.85 24.97
CA ALA A 466 0.03 -21.27 24.64
C ALA A 466 -0.19 -21.52 23.13
N ALA A 467 -0.98 -20.70 22.43
CA ALA A 467 -1.24 -20.88 21.02
C ALA A 467 -0.04 -20.47 20.15
N GLN A 468 0.48 -21.43 19.43
CA GLN A 468 1.51 -21.20 18.40
C GLN A 468 0.83 -20.84 17.06
N PRO A 469 1.48 -20.01 16.21
CA PRO A 469 1.04 -19.85 14.84
C PRO A 469 1.02 -21.20 14.12
N TYR A 470 0.01 -21.43 13.28
CA TYR A 470 -0.01 -22.62 12.43
C TYR A 470 1.19 -22.65 11.49
N LEU A 471 1.90 -23.77 11.44
CA LEU A 471 3.07 -23.88 10.57
C LEU A 471 2.63 -24.18 9.11
N TYR A 472 3.29 -23.53 8.17
CA TYR A 472 3.15 -23.88 6.76
C TYR A 472 4.53 -24.01 6.09
N GLU A 473 4.61 -24.91 5.12
CA GLU A 473 5.82 -25.10 4.34
C GLU A 473 6.08 -23.86 3.46
N ALA A 474 7.31 -23.35 3.45
CA ALA A 474 7.71 -22.29 2.53
C ALA A 474 7.50 -22.75 1.08
N GLY A 475 6.90 -21.88 0.25
CA GLY A 475 6.48 -22.22 -1.12
C GLY A 475 5.05 -22.76 -1.23
N SER A 476 4.32 -22.89 -0.11
CA SER A 476 2.90 -23.25 -0.11
C SER A 476 1.97 -22.03 -0.13
N TRP A 477 0.65 -22.25 -0.16
CA TRP A 477 -0.36 -21.18 -0.07
C TRP A 477 -0.83 -20.88 1.36
N GLY A 478 -0.03 -21.20 2.35
CA GLY A 478 -0.34 -20.98 3.76
C GLY A 478 -0.67 -22.29 4.49
N PRO A 479 -1.03 -22.23 5.77
CA PRO A 479 -1.30 -23.40 6.59
C PRO A 479 -2.55 -24.15 6.15
N ALA A 480 -2.62 -25.45 6.45
CA ALA A 480 -3.76 -26.30 6.14
C ALA A 480 -5.07 -25.77 6.77
N GLU A 481 -4.97 -25.20 7.94
CA GLU A 481 -6.08 -24.62 8.69
C GLU A 481 -6.72 -23.42 7.96
N ALA A 482 -5.97 -22.74 7.09
CA ALA A 482 -6.53 -21.66 6.28
C ALA A 482 -7.57 -22.18 5.27
N TYR A 483 -7.44 -23.42 4.81
CA TYR A 483 -8.46 -24.04 3.94
C TYR A 483 -9.72 -24.38 4.73
N ALA A 484 -9.57 -24.93 5.94
CA ALA A 484 -10.71 -25.17 6.82
C ALA A 484 -11.42 -23.87 7.22
N PHE A 485 -10.64 -22.78 7.40
CA PHE A 485 -11.15 -21.46 7.75
C PHE A 485 -12.15 -20.92 6.72
N ILE A 486 -11.81 -20.91 5.43
CA ILE A 486 -12.71 -20.43 4.38
C ILE A 486 -13.85 -21.42 4.07
N SER A 487 -13.62 -22.73 4.26
CA SER A 487 -14.61 -23.76 3.98
C SER A 487 -15.81 -23.73 4.93
N ARG A 488 -15.73 -23.03 6.06
CA ARG A 488 -16.86 -22.84 7.00
C ARG A 488 -18.08 -22.20 6.34
N ASP A 489 -17.86 -21.33 5.36
CA ASP A 489 -18.93 -20.68 4.57
C ASP A 489 -19.13 -21.36 3.20
N GLY A 490 -18.54 -22.55 2.99
CA GLY A 490 -18.62 -23.27 1.70
C GLY A 490 -17.70 -22.72 0.61
N GLY A 491 -16.81 -21.77 0.95
CA GLY A 491 -15.80 -21.18 0.06
C GLY A 491 -14.55 -22.04 -0.09
N ALA A 492 -13.71 -21.66 -1.04
CA ALA A 492 -12.35 -22.18 -1.19
C ALA A 492 -11.41 -21.05 -1.62
N TRP A 493 -10.19 -21.05 -1.07
CA TRP A 493 -9.19 -20.07 -1.50
C TRP A 493 -8.89 -20.24 -2.99
N ARG A 494 -9.00 -19.13 -3.69
CA ARG A 494 -8.48 -19.06 -5.05
C ARG A 494 -6.95 -19.29 -5.02
N LYS A 495 -6.47 -20.10 -5.97
CA LYS A 495 -5.03 -20.27 -6.22
C LYS A 495 -4.67 -19.42 -7.44
N PRO A 496 -4.05 -18.24 -7.24
CA PRO A 496 -3.74 -17.29 -8.30
C PRO A 496 -2.86 -17.85 -9.41
#